data_73d8b243bfa62f509892cd27ba05f0e5
#
_entry.id   73d8b243bfa62f509892cd27ba05f0e5
#
_cell.length_a   1.000
_cell.length_b   1.000
_cell.length_c   1.000
_cell.angle_alpha   90.00
_cell.angle_beta   90.00
_cell.angle_gamma   90.00
#
_symmetry.space_group_name_H-M   'P 1'
#
loop_
_entity.id
_entity.type
_entity.pdbx_description
1 polymer ?
#
loop_
_entity_poly.entity_id
_entity_poly.type
_entity_poly.pdbx_seq_one_letter_code
_entity_poly.pdbx_strand_id
1 'polypeptide(L)'
;MEIEPDNVSAFINIFKTNKNVITSFDGCQSVDLFKHINSKNIFFTYSIWDSESSLNKYRESNTFKDIWSKTKPLFSNKAKAWSVEEI
;
A
#
# COMPACT_ATOMS: atom_id res chain seq x y z
N MET A 1 3.98 -7.81 1.99
CA MET A 1 4.58 -7.00 3.07
C MET A 1 4.50 -7.78 4.37
N GLU A 2 5.61 -7.95 5.01
CA GLU A 2 5.64 -8.55 6.34
C GLU A 2 5.85 -7.46 7.38
N ILE A 3 4.92 -7.38 8.34
CA ILE A 3 4.91 -6.33 9.36
C ILE A 3 5.33 -6.96 10.69
N GLU A 4 6.14 -6.25 11.48
CA GLU A 4 6.41 -6.69 12.85
C GLU A 4 5.09 -6.91 13.58
N PRO A 5 4.89 -8.06 14.25
CA PRO A 5 3.60 -8.36 14.88
C PRO A 5 3.07 -7.26 15.81
N ASP A 6 3.95 -6.60 16.55
CA ASP A 6 3.56 -5.51 17.45
C ASP A 6 3.14 -4.24 16.72
N ASN A 7 3.44 -4.15 15.42
CA ASN A 7 3.13 -2.97 14.61
C ASN A 7 1.91 -3.15 13.71
N VAL A 8 1.24 -4.30 13.77
CA VAL A 8 0.12 -4.60 12.86
C VAL A 8 -1.02 -3.60 13.00
N SER A 9 -1.41 -3.27 14.23
CA SER A 9 -2.50 -2.30 14.46
C SER A 9 -2.14 -0.92 13.90
N ALA A 10 -0.89 -0.47 14.11
CA ALA A 10 -0.42 0.81 13.58
C ALA A 10 -0.42 0.80 12.05
N PHE A 11 0.02 -0.30 11.43
CA PHE A 11 0.03 -0.45 9.99
C PHE A 11 -1.38 -0.36 9.39
N ILE A 12 -2.33 -1.11 9.96
CA ILE A 12 -3.72 -1.09 9.50
C ILE A 12 -4.32 0.31 9.64
N ASN A 13 -4.04 0.99 10.74
CA ASN A 13 -4.54 2.35 10.97
C ASN A 13 -3.99 3.34 9.95
N ILE A 14 -2.71 3.26 9.62
CA ILE A 14 -2.10 4.10 8.57
C ILE A 14 -2.81 3.87 7.25
N PHE A 15 -3.06 2.61 6.86
CA PHE A 15 -3.76 2.30 5.62
C PHE A 15 -5.17 2.89 5.61
N LYS A 16 -5.94 2.65 6.67
CA LYS A 16 -7.33 3.14 6.75
C LYS A 16 -7.40 4.66 6.71
N THR A 17 -6.47 5.33 7.37
CA THR A 17 -6.43 6.80 7.40
C THR A 17 -6.12 7.37 6.02
N ASN A 18 -5.30 6.70 5.22
CA ASN A 18 -4.83 7.22 3.94
C ASN A 18 -5.56 6.65 2.72
N LYS A 19 -6.44 5.69 2.90
CA LYS A 19 -7.13 5.04 1.78
C LYS A 19 -7.84 6.03 0.88
N ASN A 20 -8.59 6.96 1.44
CA ASN A 20 -9.33 7.95 0.66
C ASN A 20 -8.41 8.93 -0.06
N VAL A 21 -7.29 9.27 0.55
CA VAL A 21 -6.27 10.12 -0.08
C VAL A 21 -5.69 9.42 -1.30
N ILE A 22 -5.35 8.15 -1.18
CA ILE A 22 -4.80 7.37 -2.29
C ILE A 22 -5.81 7.23 -3.42
N THR A 23 -7.05 6.89 -3.10
CA THR A 23 -8.09 6.72 -4.13
C THR A 23 -8.50 8.02 -4.79
N SER A 24 -8.18 9.18 -4.21
CA SER A 24 -8.44 10.48 -4.81
C SER A 24 -7.40 10.88 -5.85
N PHE A 25 -6.28 10.15 -5.95
CA PHE A 25 -5.28 10.43 -6.99
C PHE A 25 -5.85 10.16 -8.38
N ASP A 26 -5.47 11.04 -9.31
CA ASP A 26 -5.89 10.92 -10.70
C ASP A 26 -5.45 9.57 -11.26
N GLY A 27 -6.41 8.84 -11.83
CA GLY A 27 -6.17 7.53 -12.40
C GLY A 27 -6.27 6.36 -11.42
N CYS A 28 -6.38 6.60 -10.12
CA CYS A 28 -6.60 5.54 -9.16
C CYS A 28 -8.07 5.14 -9.11
N GLN A 29 -8.37 3.89 -9.41
CA GLN A 29 -9.72 3.36 -9.38
C GLN A 29 -10.06 2.75 -8.03
N SER A 30 -9.11 2.04 -7.42
CA SER A 30 -9.32 1.44 -6.10
C SER A 30 -7.98 1.10 -5.45
N VAL A 31 -8.00 0.98 -4.13
CA VAL A 31 -6.91 0.38 -3.36
C VAL A 31 -7.52 -0.38 -2.19
N ASP A 32 -7.07 -1.61 -1.99
CA ASP A 32 -7.54 -2.48 -0.93
C ASP A 32 -6.37 -3.14 -0.22
N LEU A 33 -6.57 -3.45 1.05
CA LEU A 33 -5.61 -4.15 1.87
C LEU A 33 -6.12 -5.56 2.14
N PHE A 34 -5.28 -6.55 1.86
CA PHE A 34 -5.57 -7.95 2.13
C PHE A 34 -4.55 -8.52 3.10
N LYS A 35 -5.01 -9.42 3.95
CA LYS A 35 -4.15 -10.16 4.88
C LYS A 35 -3.98 -11.58 4.36
N HIS A 36 -2.77 -12.12 4.46
CA HIS A 36 -2.54 -13.53 4.18
C HIS A 36 -3.42 -14.39 5.09
N ILE A 37 -4.12 -15.37 4.52
CA ILE A 37 -5.16 -16.10 5.24
C ILE A 37 -4.61 -16.90 6.44
N ASN A 38 -3.38 -17.36 6.35
CA ASN A 38 -2.74 -18.18 7.39
C ASN A 38 -1.68 -17.43 8.18
N SER A 39 -1.63 -16.11 8.07
CA SER A 39 -0.65 -15.29 8.79
C SER A 39 -1.32 -14.10 9.45
N LYS A 40 -0.78 -13.68 10.61
CA LYS A 40 -1.29 -12.53 11.34
C LYS A 40 -0.63 -11.22 10.90
N ASN A 41 0.50 -11.29 10.21
CA ASN A 41 1.34 -10.13 9.94
C ASN A 41 1.85 -10.02 8.51
N ILE A 42 1.30 -10.79 7.59
CA ILE A 42 1.62 -10.67 6.16
C ILE A 42 0.44 -10.04 5.45
N PHE A 43 0.70 -8.93 4.75
CA PHE A 43 -0.32 -8.13 4.08
C PHE A 43 0.04 -7.85 2.64
N PHE A 44 -0.99 -7.60 1.83
CA PHE A 44 -0.87 -7.21 0.43
C PHE A 44 -1.76 -6.00 0.19
N THR A 45 -1.24 -5.02 -0.53
CA THR A 45 -2.10 -3.98 -1.10
C THR A 45 -2.34 -4.30 -2.57
N TYR A 46 -3.58 -4.13 -3.00
CA TYR A 46 -3.97 -4.30 -4.40
C TYR A 46 -4.61 -3.00 -4.85
N SER A 47 -3.98 -2.35 -5.81
CA SER A 47 -4.49 -1.09 -6.36
C SER A 47 -4.73 -1.22 -7.86
N ILE A 48 -5.78 -0.57 -8.33
CA ILE A 48 -6.14 -0.54 -9.74
C ILE A 48 -6.01 0.88 -10.25
N TRP A 49 -5.25 1.05 -11.33
CA TRP A 49 -4.95 2.34 -11.94
C TRP A 49 -5.37 2.31 -13.41
N ASP A 50 -5.75 3.47 -13.94
CA ASP A 50 -6.12 3.59 -15.35
C ASP A 50 -4.91 3.40 -16.29
N SER A 51 -3.71 3.71 -15.81
CA SER A 51 -2.48 3.56 -16.57
C SER A 51 -1.28 3.44 -15.64
N GLU A 52 -0.19 2.88 -16.16
CA GLU A 52 1.08 2.84 -15.46
C GLU A 52 1.63 4.24 -15.21
N SER A 53 1.38 5.17 -16.12
CA SER A 53 1.78 6.56 -15.96
C SER A 53 1.15 7.21 -14.73
N SER A 54 -0.13 6.97 -14.48
CA SER A 54 -0.82 7.48 -13.29
C SER A 54 -0.24 6.90 -12.01
N LEU A 55 0.05 5.60 -11.99
CA LEU A 55 0.69 4.94 -10.86
C LEU A 55 2.07 5.54 -10.58
N ASN A 56 2.86 5.78 -11.61
CA ASN A 56 4.19 6.37 -11.46
C ASN A 56 4.13 7.79 -10.91
N LYS A 57 3.16 8.58 -11.34
CA LYS A 57 2.94 9.92 -10.77
C LYS A 57 2.63 9.85 -9.28
N TYR A 58 1.81 8.89 -8.86
CA TYR A 58 1.52 8.69 -7.45
C TYR A 58 2.80 8.34 -6.69
N ARG A 59 3.59 7.39 -7.21
CA ARG A 59 4.83 6.94 -6.55
C ARG A 59 5.86 8.06 -6.40
N GLU A 60 5.83 9.07 -7.27
CA GLU A 60 6.71 10.23 -7.20
C GLU A 60 6.16 11.35 -6.33
N SER A 61 4.92 11.24 -5.86
CA SER A 61 4.25 12.29 -5.11
C SER A 61 4.77 12.38 -3.68
N ASN A 62 4.63 13.57 -3.08
CA ASN A 62 4.94 13.79 -1.68
C ASN A 62 4.02 12.97 -0.77
N THR A 63 2.78 12.76 -1.19
CA THR A 63 1.81 11.94 -0.45
C THR A 63 2.32 10.51 -0.30
N PHE A 64 2.77 9.89 -1.41
CA PHE A 64 3.32 8.55 -1.36
C PHE A 64 4.56 8.47 -0.47
N LYS A 65 5.47 9.44 -0.61
CA LYS A 65 6.70 9.50 0.19
C LYS A 65 6.38 9.63 1.68
N ASP A 66 5.39 10.44 2.04
CA ASP A 66 4.98 10.63 3.42
C ASP A 66 4.38 9.35 4.00
N ILE A 67 3.45 8.72 3.29
CA ILE A 67 2.85 7.45 3.72
C ILE A 67 3.93 6.38 3.89
N TRP A 68 4.82 6.27 2.92
CA TRP A 68 5.89 5.27 2.94
C TRP A 68 6.86 5.50 4.10
N SER A 69 7.19 6.74 4.39
CA SER A 69 8.09 7.08 5.51
C SER A 69 7.52 6.64 6.86
N LYS A 70 6.19 6.62 6.98
CA LYS A 70 5.51 6.17 8.21
C LYS A 70 5.33 4.65 8.25
N THR A 71 5.27 4.01 7.09
CA THR A 71 4.95 2.58 6.96
C THR A 71 6.21 1.71 7.02
N LYS A 72 7.26 2.14 6.33
CA LYS A 72 8.50 1.37 6.20
C LYS A 72 9.10 0.93 7.54
N PRO A 73 9.14 1.78 8.59
CA PRO A 73 9.71 1.36 9.88
C PRO A 73 8.94 0.25 10.57
N LEU A 74 7.71 -0.04 10.14
CA LEU A 74 6.87 -1.07 10.75
C LEU A 74 7.16 -2.47 10.20
N PHE A 75 7.94 -2.57 9.13
CA PHE A 75 8.21 -3.83 8.45
C PHE A 75 9.24 -4.66 9.20
N SER A 76 9.06 -5.99 9.19
CA SER A 76 10.08 -6.94 9.65
C SER A 76 11.00 -7.38 8.51
N ASN A 77 10.53 -7.27 7.26
CA ASN A 77 11.30 -7.60 6.05
C ASN A 77 11.07 -6.55 4.98
N LYS A 78 11.95 -6.55 3.96
CA LYS A 78 11.80 -5.63 2.83
C LYS A 78 10.50 -5.89 2.09
N ALA A 79 9.82 -4.81 1.72
CA ALA A 79 8.65 -4.89 0.87
C ALA A 79 9.04 -5.27 -0.56
N LYS A 80 8.13 -5.98 -1.24
CA LYS A 80 8.22 -6.26 -2.67
C LYS A 80 6.97 -5.74 -3.34
N ALA A 81 7.12 -5.25 -4.55
CA ALA A 81 6.01 -4.73 -5.33
C ALA A 81 6.10 -5.24 -6.77
N TRP A 82 4.94 -5.53 -7.35
CA TRP A 82 4.82 -5.94 -8.74
C TRP A 82 3.68 -5.17 -9.39
N SER A 83 3.89 -4.80 -10.66
CA SER A 83 2.81 -4.35 -11.51
C SER A 83 2.33 -5.53 -12.34
N VAL A 84 1.02 -5.72 -12.38
CA VAL A 84 0.41 -6.85 -13.09
C VAL A 84 -0.70 -6.33 -13.99
N GLU A 85 -1.03 -7.12 -15.02
CA GLU A 85 -2.16 -6.81 -15.89
C GLU A 85 -3.02 -8.05 -16.08
N GLU A 86 -4.32 -7.82 -16.30
CA GLU A 86 -5.25 -8.91 -16.59
C GLU A 86 -5.03 -9.39 -18.03
N ILE A 87 -4.98 -10.70 -18.20
CA ILE A 87 -4.82 -11.33 -19.51
C ILE A 87 -6.18 -11.44 -20.20
#